data_58f3e2d1227fdb31329b783e741f111e
#
_entry.id   58f3e2d1227fdb31329b783e741f111e
#
_cell.length_a   1.000
_cell.length_b   1.000
_cell.length_c   1.000
_cell.angle_alpha   90.00
_cell.angle_beta   90.00
_cell.angle_gamma   90.00
#
_symmetry.space_group_name_H-M   'P 1'
#
loop_
_entity.id
_entity.type
_entity.pdbx_description
1 polymer ?
#
loop_
_entity_poly.entity_id
_entity_poly.type
_entity_poly.pdbx_seq_one_letter_code
_entity_poly.pdbx_strand_id
1 'polypeptide(L)'
;RVEKSRKKAFSLKLRYPSWAKGASVSVNGKVQETNAHPGEYLTIHRKWKAGDEITLNMPMQVALEQIPDRENFYAFMYGPIVLASPTGTENMDGLYADDSRGGHIAHGKQISMQEIPMLIGSAASLPQSLRRINDDLVAFTYTGSVYPAQKEALKLIPFFRLHDSRYAVYFHQVTEAEVESIRKEVALSERKAMELANQTVDLIFPGEQQPESDHGILYEQAETGINKDRHFRRAKGWFSYNLKVKEEAAQLMITVRKEDHNKVAILLNNEKLTVSPTISKPDKEGFITLCYSLPQKLSAGSYPIRFSPDGTEWTPAIYEVRLLK
;
A
#
# COMPACT_ATOMS: atom_id res chain seq x y z
N ARG A 1 -7.41 40.95 -4.71
CA ARG A 1 -7.45 42.38 -5.00
C ARG A 1 -6.09 43.02 -4.75
N VAL A 2 -5.64 43.96 -5.63
CA VAL A 2 -4.41 44.68 -5.47
C VAL A 2 -4.65 45.87 -4.51
N GLU A 3 -4.05 45.82 -3.33
CA GLU A 3 -4.24 46.89 -2.34
C GLU A 3 -3.36 48.13 -2.66
N LYS A 4 -2.08 47.87 -3.00
CA LYS A 4 -1.12 48.89 -3.35
C LYS A 4 -0.35 48.46 -4.60
N SER A 5 0.00 49.39 -5.45
CA SER A 5 0.80 49.10 -6.64
C SER A 5 2.05 50.00 -6.69
N ARG A 6 3.10 49.46 -7.32
CA ARG A 6 4.32 50.21 -7.65
C ARG A 6 4.12 50.87 -9.03
N LYS A 7 4.87 51.96 -9.29
CA LYS A 7 4.80 52.67 -10.59
C LYS A 7 5.28 51.83 -11.78
N LYS A 8 6.06 50.73 -11.52
CA LYS A 8 6.60 49.83 -12.56
C LYS A 8 5.67 48.62 -12.80
N ALA A 9 5.63 48.14 -14.03
CA ALA A 9 4.96 46.87 -14.37
C ALA A 9 5.70 45.70 -13.71
N PHE A 10 4.95 44.65 -13.33
CA PHE A 10 5.49 43.39 -12.85
C PHE A 10 4.57 42.22 -13.27
N SER A 11 5.16 41.03 -13.26
CA SER A 11 4.42 39.79 -13.55
C SER A 11 3.84 39.20 -12.26
N LEU A 12 2.54 38.93 -12.30
CA LEU A 12 1.88 38.09 -11.31
C LEU A 12 1.85 36.67 -11.85
N LYS A 13 2.35 35.72 -11.06
CA LYS A 13 2.34 34.30 -11.40
C LYS A 13 1.34 33.59 -10.49
N LEU A 14 0.33 32.98 -11.08
CA LEU A 14 -0.70 32.22 -10.41
C LEU A 14 -0.48 30.73 -10.71
N ARG A 15 -0.44 29.89 -9.70
CA ARG A 15 -0.27 28.45 -9.90
C ARG A 15 -1.47 27.90 -10.67
N TYR A 16 -1.19 27.13 -11.72
CA TYR A 16 -2.15 26.35 -12.48
C TYR A 16 -2.00 24.87 -12.11
N PRO A 17 -2.73 24.36 -11.10
CA PRO A 17 -2.57 22.98 -10.65
C PRO A 17 -2.91 21.98 -11.75
N SER A 18 -2.25 20.82 -11.74
CA SER A 18 -2.45 19.76 -12.74
C SER A 18 -3.90 19.24 -12.81
N TRP A 19 -4.61 19.25 -11.67
CA TRP A 19 -6.00 18.83 -11.58
C TRP A 19 -7.01 19.84 -12.13
N ALA A 20 -6.66 21.14 -12.23
CA ALA A 20 -7.59 22.21 -12.60
C ALA A 20 -7.68 22.42 -14.14
N LYS A 21 -7.97 21.35 -14.87
CA LYS A 21 -8.12 21.45 -16.34
C LYS A 21 -9.17 22.49 -16.71
N GLY A 22 -8.80 23.42 -17.60
CA GLY A 22 -9.66 24.52 -18.00
C GLY A 22 -9.68 25.69 -17.02
N ALA A 23 -8.66 25.81 -16.15
CA ALA A 23 -8.53 27.00 -15.32
C ALA A 23 -8.41 28.26 -16.18
N SER A 24 -9.02 29.34 -15.70
CA SER A 24 -9.00 30.62 -16.36
C SER A 24 -8.74 31.75 -15.37
N VAL A 25 -8.13 32.83 -15.84
CA VAL A 25 -7.88 34.01 -15.04
C VAL A 25 -8.47 35.24 -15.70
N SER A 26 -9.09 36.09 -14.92
CA SER A 26 -9.57 37.40 -15.37
C SER A 26 -9.00 38.53 -14.53
N VAL A 27 -8.92 39.71 -15.11
CA VAL A 27 -8.55 40.94 -14.43
C VAL A 27 -9.64 41.96 -14.68
N ASN A 28 -10.24 42.47 -13.60
CA ASN A 28 -11.38 43.38 -13.65
C ASN A 28 -12.51 42.85 -14.56
N GLY A 29 -12.82 41.56 -14.45
CA GLY A 29 -13.86 40.88 -15.23
C GLY A 29 -13.47 40.50 -16.67
N LYS A 30 -12.29 40.93 -17.15
CA LYS A 30 -11.81 40.56 -18.50
C LYS A 30 -10.90 39.35 -18.45
N VAL A 31 -11.27 38.29 -19.17
CA VAL A 31 -10.46 37.07 -19.31
C VAL A 31 -9.11 37.41 -19.92
N GLN A 32 -8.05 36.85 -19.37
CA GLN A 32 -6.69 36.99 -19.89
C GLN A 32 -6.32 35.71 -20.66
N GLU A 33 -5.85 35.88 -21.88
CA GLU A 33 -5.28 34.77 -22.64
C GLU A 33 -3.95 34.34 -21.99
N THR A 34 -3.74 33.06 -21.94
CA THR A 34 -2.53 32.45 -21.40
C THR A 34 -2.23 31.14 -22.12
N ASN A 35 -0.97 30.91 -22.40
CA ASN A 35 -0.48 29.67 -23.02
C ASN A 35 -0.03 28.64 -21.98
N ALA A 36 -0.31 28.89 -20.70
CA ALA A 36 0.10 27.96 -19.62
C ALA A 36 -0.75 26.67 -19.65
N HIS A 37 -0.11 25.57 -19.36
CA HIS A 37 -0.73 24.25 -19.22
C HIS A 37 -0.90 23.84 -17.74
N PRO A 38 -1.79 22.89 -17.44
CA PRO A 38 -1.89 22.32 -16.09
C PRO A 38 -0.51 21.87 -15.58
N GLY A 39 -0.18 22.28 -14.35
CA GLY A 39 1.12 22.05 -13.72
C GLY A 39 2.07 23.26 -13.76
N GLU A 40 1.79 24.28 -14.59
CA GLU A 40 2.59 25.47 -14.77
C GLU A 40 2.07 26.67 -13.96
N TYR A 41 2.45 27.89 -14.40
CA TYR A 41 1.98 29.15 -13.84
C TYR A 41 1.31 30.01 -14.93
N LEU A 42 0.09 30.44 -14.66
CA LEU A 42 -0.57 31.51 -15.39
C LEU A 42 0.16 32.82 -15.08
N THR A 43 0.74 33.46 -16.09
CA THR A 43 1.56 34.66 -15.89
C THR A 43 0.90 35.86 -16.55
N ILE A 44 0.65 36.91 -15.76
CA ILE A 44 0.08 38.18 -16.22
C ILE A 44 1.08 39.28 -16.00
N HIS A 45 1.63 39.86 -17.06
CA HIS A 45 2.54 40.98 -16.98
C HIS A 45 1.82 42.29 -17.33
N ARG A 46 1.72 43.19 -16.38
CA ARG A 46 1.12 44.52 -16.60
C ARG A 46 1.51 45.55 -15.54
N LYS A 47 1.16 46.80 -15.77
CA LYS A 47 1.19 47.86 -14.73
C LYS A 47 -0.09 47.75 -13.91
N TRP A 48 0.03 47.25 -12.70
CA TRP A 48 -1.08 47.11 -11.77
C TRP A 48 -1.51 48.41 -11.14
N LYS A 49 -2.79 48.54 -10.83
CA LYS A 49 -3.35 49.68 -10.10
C LYS A 49 -3.96 49.20 -8.79
N ALA A 50 -3.94 50.07 -7.78
CA ALA A 50 -4.72 49.80 -6.55
C ALA A 50 -6.19 49.66 -6.92
N GLY A 51 -6.85 48.61 -6.38
CA GLY A 51 -8.21 48.27 -6.71
C GLY A 51 -8.35 47.21 -7.82
N ASP A 52 -7.30 46.92 -8.62
CA ASP A 52 -7.38 45.83 -9.61
C ASP A 52 -7.80 44.50 -8.92
N GLU A 53 -8.73 43.82 -9.52
CA GLU A 53 -9.24 42.54 -9.05
C GLU A 53 -8.82 41.41 -9.99
N ILE A 54 -8.22 40.36 -9.43
CA ILE A 54 -7.80 39.17 -10.16
C ILE A 54 -8.68 38.01 -9.69
N THR A 55 -9.40 37.42 -10.63
CA THR A 55 -10.22 36.23 -10.37
C THR A 55 -9.59 35.04 -11.08
N LEU A 56 -9.22 34.02 -10.31
CA LEU A 56 -8.74 32.73 -10.76
C LEU A 56 -9.88 31.71 -10.63
N ASN A 57 -10.36 31.18 -11.74
CA ASN A 57 -11.36 30.11 -11.77
C ASN A 57 -10.64 28.78 -11.98
N MET A 58 -10.84 27.84 -11.08
CA MET A 58 -10.28 26.47 -11.12
C MET A 58 -11.41 25.45 -11.03
N PRO A 59 -11.95 25.00 -12.19
CA PRO A 59 -13.04 24.04 -12.20
C PRO A 59 -12.61 22.72 -11.57
N MET A 60 -13.40 22.26 -10.61
CA MET A 60 -13.19 20.95 -10.00
C MET A 60 -13.94 19.89 -10.80
N GLN A 61 -13.24 18.85 -11.19
CA GLN A 61 -13.78 17.74 -11.97
C GLN A 61 -13.46 16.42 -11.28
N VAL A 62 -14.31 15.42 -11.51
CA VAL A 62 -14.01 14.03 -11.12
C VAL A 62 -12.97 13.46 -12.08
N ALA A 63 -11.93 12.87 -11.51
CA ALA A 63 -10.87 12.19 -12.24
C ALA A 63 -10.54 10.86 -11.55
N LEU A 64 -9.81 9.99 -12.25
CA LEU A 64 -9.21 8.79 -11.68
C LEU A 64 -7.70 8.99 -11.58
N GLU A 65 -7.13 8.47 -10.49
CA GLU A 65 -5.70 8.32 -10.31
C GLU A 65 -5.38 6.84 -10.11
N GLN A 66 -4.51 6.31 -10.98
CA GLN A 66 -4.07 4.92 -10.94
C GLN A 66 -2.92 4.78 -9.94
N ILE A 67 -2.84 3.64 -9.25
CA ILE A 67 -1.71 3.35 -8.37
C ILE A 67 -0.39 3.30 -9.17
N PRO A 68 0.77 3.61 -8.54
CA PRO A 68 2.03 3.77 -9.25
C PRO A 68 2.56 2.52 -9.97
N ASP A 69 2.23 1.31 -9.50
CA ASP A 69 2.62 0.03 -10.10
C ASP A 69 1.84 -0.31 -11.37
N ARG A 70 0.86 0.53 -11.74
CA ARG A 70 0.00 0.39 -12.92
C ARG A 70 -0.92 -0.85 -12.92
N GLU A 71 -1.14 -1.45 -11.78
CA GLU A 71 -2.25 -2.40 -11.60
C GLU A 71 -3.59 -1.68 -11.80
N ASN A 72 -4.66 -2.41 -12.13
CA ASN A 72 -5.98 -1.84 -12.41
C ASN A 72 -6.72 -1.40 -11.14
N PHE A 73 -6.01 -0.69 -10.26
CA PHE A 73 -6.57 -0.06 -9.08
C PHE A 73 -6.57 1.46 -9.22
N TYR A 74 -7.71 2.07 -8.93
CA TYR A 74 -7.93 3.49 -9.13
C TYR A 74 -8.56 4.14 -7.91
N ALA A 75 -8.11 5.35 -7.60
CA ALA A 75 -8.77 6.26 -6.67
C ALA A 75 -9.60 7.31 -7.42
N PHE A 76 -10.75 7.67 -6.88
CA PHE A 76 -11.51 8.81 -7.38
C PHE A 76 -11.01 10.11 -6.76
N MET A 77 -10.79 11.09 -7.61
CA MET A 77 -10.40 12.43 -7.22
C MET A 77 -11.51 13.43 -7.59
N TYR A 78 -11.75 14.44 -6.74
CA TYR A 78 -12.52 15.61 -7.11
C TYR A 78 -11.65 16.85 -6.96
N GLY A 79 -11.12 17.33 -8.07
CA GLY A 79 -10.02 18.29 -8.04
C GLY A 79 -8.83 17.73 -7.25
N PRO A 80 -8.35 18.40 -6.19
CA PRO A 80 -7.27 17.92 -5.33
C PRO A 80 -7.74 16.98 -4.21
N ILE A 81 -9.02 16.66 -4.13
CA ILE A 81 -9.63 15.93 -3.03
C ILE A 81 -9.71 14.45 -3.37
N VAL A 82 -9.08 13.60 -2.57
CA VAL A 82 -9.28 12.15 -2.61
C VAL A 82 -10.67 11.81 -2.09
N LEU A 83 -11.41 11.00 -2.83
CA LEU A 83 -12.70 10.47 -2.42
C LEU A 83 -12.54 9.04 -1.91
N ALA A 84 -13.21 8.74 -0.80
CA ALA A 84 -13.23 7.41 -0.19
C ALA A 84 -14.67 6.95 0.06
N SER A 85 -14.86 5.64 0.00
CA SER A 85 -16.14 5.02 0.36
C SER A 85 -16.07 4.47 1.78
N PRO A 86 -16.92 4.91 2.71
CA PRO A 86 -17.06 4.23 4.00
C PRO A 86 -17.64 2.83 3.77
N THR A 87 -17.05 1.82 4.43
CA THR A 87 -17.42 0.40 4.29
C THR A 87 -17.98 -0.20 5.56
N GLY A 88 -18.22 0.62 6.59
CA GLY A 88 -18.84 0.21 7.84
C GLY A 88 -18.01 0.51 9.07
N THR A 89 -18.61 0.27 10.23
CA THR A 89 -18.02 0.53 11.55
C THR A 89 -17.84 -0.74 12.37
N GLU A 90 -18.03 -1.90 11.74
CA GLU A 90 -17.90 -3.20 12.40
C GLU A 90 -16.44 -3.63 12.51
N ASN A 91 -16.11 -4.38 13.56
CA ASN A 91 -14.77 -4.95 13.81
C ASN A 91 -13.66 -3.88 13.78
N MET A 92 -13.86 -2.77 14.49
CA MET A 92 -12.90 -1.66 14.56
C MET A 92 -11.81 -1.89 15.61
N ASP A 93 -11.93 -2.91 16.48
CA ASP A 93 -10.92 -3.21 17.50
C ASP A 93 -9.54 -3.43 16.89
N GLY A 94 -8.53 -2.82 17.49
CA GLY A 94 -7.15 -2.86 16.99
C GLY A 94 -6.86 -1.99 15.76
N LEU A 95 -7.82 -1.19 15.28
CA LEU A 95 -7.62 -0.25 14.17
C LEU A 95 -7.42 1.20 14.64
N TYR A 96 -7.71 1.50 15.90
CA TYR A 96 -7.43 2.81 16.47
C TYR A 96 -5.98 2.91 16.94
N ALA A 97 -5.32 4.02 16.59
CA ALA A 97 -4.04 4.34 17.15
C ALA A 97 -4.19 4.67 18.65
N ASP A 98 -3.25 4.23 19.47
CA ASP A 98 -3.16 4.57 20.88
C ASP A 98 -1.74 5.04 21.25
N ASP A 99 -1.52 5.43 22.52
CA ASP A 99 -0.24 5.94 23.01
C ASP A 99 0.81 4.86 23.26
N SER A 100 0.49 3.59 23.04
CA SER A 100 1.43 2.48 23.21
C SER A 100 2.49 2.48 22.11
N ARG A 101 3.63 1.84 22.35
CA ARG A 101 4.73 1.74 21.39
C ARG A 101 4.31 1.15 20.03
N GLY A 102 3.35 0.24 20.03
CA GLY A 102 2.81 -0.42 18.84
C GLY A 102 1.46 0.14 18.37
N GLY A 103 0.92 1.15 19.04
CA GLY A 103 -0.44 1.65 18.81
C GLY A 103 -0.72 2.28 17.45
N HIS A 104 0.32 2.56 16.67
CA HIS A 104 0.21 3.01 15.29
C HIS A 104 0.14 1.86 14.27
N ILE A 105 0.34 0.60 14.71
CA ILE A 105 0.28 -0.58 13.85
C ILE A 105 -1.12 -1.18 13.95
N ALA A 106 -1.89 -1.09 12.88
CA ALA A 106 -3.20 -1.69 12.80
C ALA A 106 -3.09 -3.23 12.89
N HIS A 107 -3.79 -3.84 13.84
CA HIS A 107 -3.83 -5.29 14.07
C HIS A 107 -5.26 -5.83 14.18
N GLY A 108 -6.23 -5.05 13.73
CA GLY A 108 -7.64 -5.44 13.69
C GLY A 108 -7.93 -6.54 12.69
N LYS A 109 -9.14 -7.10 12.77
CA LYS A 109 -9.61 -8.13 11.86
C LYS A 109 -9.50 -7.65 10.41
N GLN A 110 -8.81 -8.43 9.58
CA GLN A 110 -8.79 -8.19 8.14
C GLN A 110 -10.13 -8.58 7.51
N ILE A 111 -10.59 -7.77 6.57
CA ILE A 111 -11.78 -8.03 5.76
C ILE A 111 -11.30 -8.58 4.41
N SER A 112 -12.03 -9.57 3.89
CA SER A 112 -11.73 -10.17 2.60
C SER A 112 -11.73 -9.14 1.47
N MET A 113 -10.75 -9.21 0.59
CA MET A 113 -10.73 -8.42 -0.65
C MET A 113 -11.96 -8.68 -1.54
N GLN A 114 -12.62 -9.84 -1.39
CA GLN A 114 -13.86 -10.17 -2.10
C GLN A 114 -15.05 -9.32 -1.65
N GLU A 115 -14.99 -8.71 -0.48
CA GLU A 115 -16.02 -7.82 0.04
C GLU A 115 -15.87 -6.39 -0.49
N ILE A 116 -14.70 -6.03 -1.03
CA ILE A 116 -14.45 -4.72 -1.63
C ILE A 116 -15.05 -4.69 -3.03
N PRO A 117 -15.92 -3.72 -3.36
CA PRO A 117 -16.54 -3.63 -4.68
C PRO A 117 -15.50 -3.43 -5.78
N MET A 118 -15.51 -4.31 -6.78
CA MET A 118 -14.83 -4.09 -8.05
C MET A 118 -15.72 -3.24 -8.95
N LEU A 119 -15.13 -2.25 -9.64
CA LEU A 119 -15.83 -1.36 -10.57
C LEU A 119 -15.79 -1.95 -11.98
N ILE A 120 -16.97 -2.26 -12.53
CA ILE A 120 -17.09 -2.87 -13.85
C ILE A 120 -17.19 -1.78 -14.92
N GLY A 121 -16.31 -1.83 -15.90
CA GLY A 121 -16.27 -0.90 -17.03
C GLY A 121 -14.85 -0.48 -17.39
N SER A 122 -14.72 0.41 -18.37
CA SER A 122 -13.41 0.98 -18.71
C SER A 122 -13.01 2.08 -17.74
N ALA A 123 -11.72 2.23 -17.43
CA ALA A 123 -11.24 3.31 -16.58
C ALA A 123 -11.71 4.70 -17.05
N ALA A 124 -11.80 4.90 -18.37
CA ALA A 124 -12.28 6.17 -18.94
C ALA A 124 -13.77 6.46 -18.65
N SER A 125 -14.59 5.43 -18.44
CA SER A 125 -16.04 5.58 -18.17
C SER A 125 -16.39 5.74 -16.69
N LEU A 126 -15.53 5.27 -15.78
CA LEU A 126 -15.83 5.27 -14.33
C LEU A 126 -16.11 6.67 -13.76
N PRO A 127 -15.37 7.74 -14.10
CA PRO A 127 -15.67 9.09 -13.59
C PRO A 127 -17.05 9.59 -13.94
N GLN A 128 -17.56 9.18 -15.11
CA GLN A 128 -18.88 9.56 -15.60
C GLN A 128 -20.01 8.89 -14.82
N SER A 129 -19.72 7.83 -14.07
CA SER A 129 -20.68 7.14 -13.22
C SER A 129 -20.83 7.76 -11.83
N LEU A 130 -20.02 8.78 -11.49
CA LEU A 130 -20.23 9.53 -10.25
C LEU A 130 -21.30 10.60 -10.43
N ARG A 131 -22.27 10.58 -9.53
CA ARG A 131 -23.32 11.61 -9.44
C ARG A 131 -23.23 12.30 -8.10
N ARG A 132 -23.15 13.62 -8.13
CA ARG A 132 -23.12 14.44 -6.91
C ARG A 132 -24.48 14.30 -6.17
N ILE A 133 -24.43 14.10 -4.86
CA ILE A 133 -25.64 13.88 -4.05
C ILE A 133 -26.40 15.19 -3.85
N ASN A 134 -25.66 16.27 -3.54
CA ASN A 134 -26.19 17.63 -3.47
C ASN A 134 -25.07 18.65 -3.73
N ASP A 135 -25.43 19.93 -3.88
CA ASP A 135 -24.49 20.99 -4.20
C ASP A 135 -23.70 21.50 -2.97
N ASP A 136 -24.27 21.33 -1.76
CA ASP A 136 -23.68 21.85 -0.53
C ASP A 136 -22.58 20.95 0.04
N LEU A 137 -22.63 19.63 -0.27
CA LEU A 137 -21.68 18.65 0.21
C LEU A 137 -20.87 18.07 -0.94
N VAL A 138 -19.55 17.94 -0.76
CA VAL A 138 -18.72 17.16 -1.66
C VAL A 138 -18.94 15.68 -1.35
N ALA A 139 -20.05 15.14 -1.85
CA ALA A 139 -20.43 13.74 -1.71
C ALA A 139 -21.04 13.24 -3.01
N PHE A 140 -20.70 12.00 -3.37
CA PHE A 140 -21.09 11.39 -4.63
C PHE A 140 -21.68 10.01 -4.40
N THR A 141 -22.55 9.59 -5.32
CA THR A 141 -23.00 8.22 -5.47
C THR A 141 -22.42 7.65 -6.76
N TYR A 142 -21.84 6.46 -6.70
CA TYR A 142 -21.43 5.73 -7.89
C TYR A 142 -22.62 4.95 -8.44
N THR A 143 -22.99 5.20 -9.70
CA THR A 143 -24.16 4.62 -10.38
C THR A 143 -23.77 3.58 -11.43
N GLY A 144 -22.46 3.30 -11.57
CA GLY A 144 -21.97 2.26 -12.46
C GLY A 144 -22.14 0.86 -11.89
N SER A 145 -21.84 -0.14 -12.69
CA SER A 145 -21.88 -1.53 -12.28
C SER A 145 -20.73 -1.87 -11.32
N VAL A 146 -21.03 -2.64 -10.28
CA VAL A 146 -20.08 -3.12 -9.26
C VAL A 146 -20.25 -4.61 -9.01
N TYR A 147 -19.18 -5.27 -8.63
CA TYR A 147 -19.21 -6.67 -8.22
C TYR A 147 -18.47 -6.84 -6.87
N PRO A 148 -19.02 -7.56 -5.88
CA PRO A 148 -20.40 -8.07 -5.83
C PRO A 148 -21.43 -6.95 -5.84
N ALA A 149 -22.64 -7.25 -6.31
CA ALA A 149 -23.72 -6.25 -6.31
C ALA A 149 -23.99 -5.77 -4.89
N GLN A 150 -23.98 -4.46 -4.70
CA GLN A 150 -24.22 -3.84 -3.41
C GLN A 150 -25.72 -3.58 -3.20
N LYS A 151 -26.20 -3.73 -1.95
CA LYS A 151 -27.60 -3.40 -1.60
C LYS A 151 -27.87 -1.91 -1.73
N GLU A 152 -26.88 -1.08 -1.39
CA GLU A 152 -26.92 0.36 -1.49
C GLU A 152 -25.88 0.83 -2.50
N ALA A 153 -26.16 1.93 -3.17
CA ALA A 153 -25.21 2.53 -4.10
C ALA A 153 -23.95 2.99 -3.34
N LEU A 154 -22.78 2.74 -3.95
CA LEU A 154 -21.50 3.10 -3.37
C LEU A 154 -21.41 4.63 -3.19
N LYS A 155 -21.30 5.07 -1.94
CA LYS A 155 -21.18 6.49 -1.57
C LYS A 155 -19.70 6.85 -1.46
N LEU A 156 -19.29 7.96 -2.06
CA LEU A 156 -17.94 8.51 -1.95
C LEU A 156 -17.98 9.90 -1.33
N ILE A 157 -17.15 10.11 -0.32
CA ILE A 157 -16.99 11.38 0.40
C ILE A 157 -15.52 11.77 0.45
N PRO A 158 -15.18 13.05 0.73
CA PRO A 158 -13.80 13.44 0.95
C PRO A 158 -13.14 12.59 2.03
N PHE A 159 -11.98 12.02 1.73
CA PHE A 159 -11.24 11.18 2.67
C PHE A 159 -11.00 11.88 4.02
N PHE A 160 -10.69 13.18 4.02
CA PHE A 160 -10.48 13.95 5.25
C PHE A 160 -11.73 14.14 6.13
N ARG A 161 -12.92 13.76 5.64
CA ARG A 161 -14.18 13.75 6.43
C ARG A 161 -14.57 12.35 6.93
N LEU A 162 -13.74 11.37 6.64
CA LEU A 162 -13.99 9.99 6.99
C LEU A 162 -13.30 9.70 8.32
N HIS A 163 -14.06 9.49 9.37
CA HIS A 163 -13.60 9.18 10.71
C HIS A 163 -14.35 7.96 11.23
N ASP A 164 -13.71 7.22 12.12
CA ASP A 164 -14.28 6.08 12.87
C ASP A 164 -15.04 5.09 11.99
N SER A 165 -14.48 4.80 10.81
CA SER A 165 -15.08 3.88 9.84
C SER A 165 -13.96 3.15 9.08
N ARG A 166 -14.24 1.92 8.69
CA ARG A 166 -13.49 1.25 7.63
C ARG A 166 -13.82 1.93 6.30
N TYR A 167 -12.89 1.91 5.35
CA TYR A 167 -13.08 2.61 4.08
C TYR A 167 -12.29 1.96 2.94
N ALA A 168 -12.72 2.25 1.72
CA ALA A 168 -11.98 1.95 0.50
C ALA A 168 -11.62 3.26 -0.22
N VAL A 169 -10.36 3.41 -0.61
CA VAL A 169 -9.86 4.52 -1.44
C VAL A 169 -9.59 4.03 -2.85
N TYR A 170 -8.96 2.87 -2.97
CA TYR A 170 -8.63 2.25 -4.24
C TYR A 170 -9.63 1.16 -4.58
N PHE A 171 -10.09 1.19 -5.82
CA PHE A 171 -11.06 0.23 -6.33
C PHE A 171 -10.47 -0.52 -7.51
N HIS A 172 -10.60 -1.84 -7.51
CA HIS A 172 -10.19 -2.66 -8.64
C HIS A 172 -11.14 -2.43 -9.81
N GLN A 173 -10.62 -1.94 -10.93
CA GLN A 173 -11.36 -1.83 -12.17
C GLN A 173 -11.22 -3.12 -12.97
N VAL A 174 -12.33 -3.65 -13.43
CA VAL A 174 -12.42 -4.90 -14.18
C VAL A 174 -13.37 -4.76 -15.38
N THR A 175 -13.17 -5.57 -16.39
CA THR A 175 -14.18 -5.75 -17.44
C THR A 175 -15.17 -6.83 -17.01
N GLU A 176 -16.35 -6.85 -17.60
CA GLU A 176 -17.39 -7.83 -17.32
C GLU A 176 -16.91 -9.27 -17.58
N ALA A 177 -16.09 -9.48 -18.59
CA ALA A 177 -15.50 -10.77 -18.91
C ALA A 177 -14.45 -11.26 -17.89
N GLU A 178 -13.78 -10.35 -17.21
CA GLU A 178 -12.71 -10.65 -16.23
C GLU A 178 -13.23 -10.92 -14.84
N VAL A 179 -14.42 -10.41 -14.48
CA VAL A 179 -14.99 -10.47 -13.12
C VAL A 179 -14.88 -11.87 -12.52
N GLU A 180 -15.36 -12.89 -13.22
CA GLU A 180 -15.41 -14.26 -12.69
C GLU A 180 -14.01 -14.90 -12.54
N SER A 181 -13.10 -14.58 -13.44
CA SER A 181 -11.71 -15.03 -13.41
C SER A 181 -10.96 -14.42 -12.23
N ILE A 182 -11.05 -13.11 -12.08
CA ILE A 182 -10.39 -12.36 -11.00
C ILE A 182 -10.95 -12.76 -9.64
N ARG A 183 -12.27 -12.94 -9.54
CA ARG A 183 -12.89 -13.45 -8.32
C ARG A 183 -12.32 -14.78 -7.87
N LYS A 184 -12.16 -15.74 -8.79
CA LYS A 184 -11.57 -17.05 -8.48
C LYS A 184 -10.11 -16.93 -8.05
N GLU A 185 -9.35 -16.08 -8.71
CA GLU A 185 -7.95 -15.84 -8.37
C GLU A 185 -7.80 -15.20 -6.98
N VAL A 186 -8.60 -14.17 -6.68
CA VAL A 186 -8.62 -13.52 -5.36
C VAL A 186 -9.01 -14.51 -4.28
N ALA A 187 -10.10 -15.26 -4.47
CA ALA A 187 -10.56 -16.26 -3.51
C ALA A 187 -9.49 -17.34 -3.24
N LEU A 188 -8.80 -17.81 -4.28
CA LEU A 188 -7.72 -18.79 -4.13
C LEU A 188 -6.52 -18.21 -3.39
N SER A 189 -6.14 -16.96 -3.69
CA SER A 189 -5.04 -16.25 -3.04
C SER A 189 -5.33 -16.04 -1.56
N GLU A 190 -6.50 -15.53 -1.21
CA GLU A 190 -6.93 -15.34 0.17
C GLU A 190 -6.99 -16.64 0.97
N ARG A 191 -7.53 -17.70 0.36
CA ARG A 191 -7.56 -19.01 1.00
C ARG A 191 -6.16 -19.50 1.33
N LYS A 192 -5.21 -19.41 0.40
CA LYS A 192 -3.80 -19.79 0.64
C LYS A 192 -3.17 -18.94 1.74
N ALA A 193 -3.39 -17.62 1.73
CA ALA A 193 -2.89 -16.73 2.75
C ALA A 193 -3.46 -17.05 4.13
N MET A 194 -4.76 -17.35 4.21
CA MET A 194 -5.44 -17.75 5.45
C MET A 194 -4.93 -19.10 5.96
N GLU A 195 -4.78 -20.10 5.08
CA GLU A 195 -4.20 -21.39 5.44
C GLU A 195 -2.78 -21.25 5.99
N LEU A 196 -1.94 -20.44 5.32
CA LEU A 196 -0.58 -20.14 5.79
C LEU A 196 -0.59 -19.41 7.14
N ALA A 197 -1.45 -18.41 7.31
CA ALA A 197 -1.58 -17.67 8.57
C ALA A 197 -2.00 -18.59 9.72
N ASN A 198 -2.97 -19.48 9.49
CA ASN A 198 -3.44 -20.45 10.49
C ASN A 198 -2.38 -21.50 10.88
N GLN A 199 -1.47 -21.81 9.96
CA GLN A 199 -0.34 -22.71 10.23
C GLN A 199 0.84 -21.98 10.86
N THR A 200 0.89 -20.65 10.80
CA THR A 200 2.01 -19.86 11.33
C THR A 200 2.00 -19.83 12.85
N VAL A 201 3.09 -20.28 13.42
CA VAL A 201 3.36 -20.26 14.87
C VAL A 201 4.13 -18.99 15.24
N ASP A 202 5.12 -18.63 14.41
CA ASP A 202 5.94 -17.43 14.59
C ASP A 202 6.41 -16.87 13.24
N LEU A 203 6.66 -15.56 13.18
CA LEU A 203 6.98 -14.86 11.93
C LEU A 203 7.91 -13.69 12.19
N ILE A 204 9.00 -13.63 11.42
CA ILE A 204 9.99 -12.57 11.48
C ILE A 204 10.21 -12.03 10.06
N PHE A 205 10.25 -10.71 9.93
CA PHE A 205 10.67 -10.02 8.72
C PHE A 205 12.08 -9.44 8.93
N PRO A 206 13.13 -10.14 8.45
CA PRO A 206 14.51 -9.68 8.57
C PRO A 206 14.72 -8.31 7.92
N GLY A 207 15.41 -7.42 8.64
CA GLY A 207 15.63 -6.03 8.21
C GLY A 207 14.55 -5.05 8.64
N GLU A 208 13.43 -5.50 9.19
CA GLU A 208 12.43 -4.63 9.81
C GLU A 208 12.71 -4.47 11.31
N GLN A 209 12.82 -3.22 11.76
CA GLN A 209 13.29 -2.91 13.11
C GLN A 209 12.45 -3.56 14.22
N GLN A 210 11.13 -3.47 14.14
CA GLN A 210 10.25 -3.95 15.20
C GLN A 210 10.22 -5.48 15.27
N PRO A 211 9.98 -6.24 14.17
CA PRO A 211 10.03 -7.70 14.20
C PRO A 211 11.36 -8.25 14.68
N GLU A 212 12.49 -7.67 14.26
CA GLU A 212 13.81 -8.10 14.71
C GLU A 212 14.06 -7.81 16.18
N SER A 213 13.67 -6.63 16.66
CA SER A 213 13.79 -6.25 18.07
C SER A 213 12.96 -7.16 18.98
N ASP A 214 11.74 -7.48 18.56
CA ASP A 214 10.84 -8.36 19.31
C ASP A 214 11.38 -9.80 19.44
N HIS A 215 12.21 -10.23 18.47
CA HIS A 215 12.85 -11.53 18.44
C HIS A 215 14.31 -11.51 18.91
N GLY A 216 14.75 -10.41 19.51
CA GLY A 216 16.08 -10.31 20.13
C GLY A 216 17.22 -10.52 19.15
N ILE A 217 17.18 -9.80 18.01
CA ILE A 217 18.22 -9.84 16.97
C ILE A 217 19.63 -9.68 17.55
N LEU A 218 20.52 -10.60 17.20
CA LEU A 218 21.97 -10.49 17.40
C LEU A 218 22.65 -10.77 16.07
N TYR A 219 23.77 -10.08 15.79
CA TYR A 219 24.47 -10.27 14.52
C TYR A 219 25.94 -9.87 14.60
N GLU A 220 26.71 -10.42 13.66
CA GLU A 220 28.10 -10.06 13.39
C GLU A 220 28.32 -10.03 11.89
N GLN A 221 28.93 -8.93 11.39
CA GLN A 221 29.18 -8.70 9.95
C GLN A 221 27.93 -8.93 9.09
N ALA A 222 26.81 -8.34 9.50
CA ALA A 222 25.54 -8.43 8.80
C ALA A 222 25.06 -7.05 8.32
N GLU A 223 24.31 -7.06 7.25
CA GLU A 223 23.69 -5.86 6.68
C GLU A 223 22.21 -6.09 6.35
N THR A 224 21.47 -5.01 6.24
CA THR A 224 20.07 -5.00 5.81
C THR A 224 19.92 -4.22 4.52
N GLY A 225 18.86 -4.49 3.78
CA GLY A 225 18.51 -3.75 2.57
C GLY A 225 17.06 -3.96 2.19
N ILE A 226 16.68 -3.39 1.06
CA ILE A 226 15.34 -3.50 0.48
C ILE A 226 15.49 -3.93 -0.98
N ASN A 227 14.68 -4.89 -1.39
CA ASN A 227 14.58 -5.33 -2.77
C ASN A 227 13.14 -5.67 -3.08
N LYS A 228 12.56 -5.10 -4.14
CA LYS A 228 11.13 -5.25 -4.48
C LYS A 228 10.21 -4.96 -3.29
N ASP A 229 10.48 -3.85 -2.60
CA ASP A 229 9.75 -3.36 -1.43
C ASP A 229 9.73 -4.31 -0.22
N ARG A 230 10.53 -5.40 -0.24
CA ARG A 230 10.73 -6.32 0.88
C ARG A 230 12.08 -6.08 1.54
N HIS A 231 12.06 -5.92 2.84
CA HIS A 231 13.28 -5.85 3.65
C HIS A 231 13.97 -7.21 3.70
N PHE A 232 15.28 -7.20 3.86
CA PHE A 232 16.07 -8.40 4.06
C PHE A 232 17.24 -8.17 5.01
N ARG A 233 17.77 -9.27 5.53
CA ARG A 233 19.08 -9.34 6.18
C ARG A 233 19.95 -10.42 5.54
N ARG A 234 21.25 -10.11 5.42
CA ARG A 234 22.29 -11.07 5.04
C ARG A 234 23.55 -10.83 5.86
N ALA A 235 24.44 -11.82 5.94
CA ALA A 235 25.68 -11.71 6.71
C ALA A 235 26.86 -12.39 6.03
N LYS A 236 28.09 -11.84 6.22
CA LYS A 236 29.36 -12.56 6.07
C LYS A 236 29.67 -13.38 7.30
N GLY A 237 29.34 -12.91 8.48
CA GLY A 237 29.43 -13.62 9.75
C GLY A 237 28.16 -14.41 10.02
N TRP A 238 27.28 -13.85 10.84
CA TRP A 238 26.02 -14.49 11.22
C TRP A 238 24.99 -13.48 11.71
N PHE A 239 23.74 -13.92 11.77
CA PHE A 239 22.67 -13.25 12.53
C PHE A 239 21.75 -14.31 13.15
N SER A 240 21.05 -13.94 14.21
CA SER A 240 20.18 -14.84 14.96
C SER A 240 18.98 -14.15 15.55
N TYR A 241 17.94 -14.94 15.79
CA TYR A 241 16.69 -14.55 16.43
C TYR A 241 16.29 -15.56 17.50
N ASN A 242 15.36 -15.21 18.38
CA ASN A 242 14.69 -16.11 19.27
C ASN A 242 13.28 -16.37 18.77
N LEU A 243 13.03 -17.54 18.18
CA LEU A 243 11.71 -17.97 17.74
C LEU A 243 10.79 -18.15 18.96
N LYS A 244 9.57 -17.63 18.85
CA LYS A 244 8.55 -17.68 19.91
C LYS A 244 7.52 -18.75 19.59
N VAL A 245 7.67 -19.93 20.14
CA VAL A 245 6.76 -21.05 19.92
C VAL A 245 5.66 -21.03 20.97
N LYS A 246 4.42 -20.77 20.54
CA LYS A 246 3.23 -20.80 21.42
C LYS A 246 2.50 -22.14 21.35
N GLU A 247 2.60 -22.82 20.22
CA GLU A 247 1.99 -24.13 19.93
C GLU A 247 3.07 -25.04 19.33
N GLU A 248 2.73 -26.31 19.04
CA GLU A 248 3.69 -27.19 18.36
C GLU A 248 4.08 -26.64 16.99
N ALA A 249 5.37 -26.72 16.66
CA ALA A 249 5.90 -26.36 15.36
C ALA A 249 6.72 -27.49 14.76
N ALA A 250 6.52 -27.76 13.47
CA ALA A 250 7.12 -28.89 12.77
C ALA A 250 7.93 -28.47 11.52
N GLN A 251 7.78 -27.23 11.02
CA GLN A 251 8.44 -26.78 9.81
C GLN A 251 9.03 -25.37 10.00
N LEU A 252 10.19 -25.14 9.38
CA LEU A 252 10.81 -23.83 9.24
C LEU A 252 10.78 -23.44 7.76
N MET A 253 10.28 -22.27 7.48
CA MET A 253 10.20 -21.70 6.16
C MET A 253 11.02 -20.41 6.08
N ILE A 254 11.89 -20.27 5.08
CA ILE A 254 12.61 -19.03 4.79
C ILE A 254 12.35 -18.58 3.36
N THR A 255 12.21 -17.29 3.14
CA THR A 255 12.02 -16.70 1.81
C THR A 255 13.31 -16.04 1.35
N VAL A 256 13.75 -16.40 0.15
CA VAL A 256 14.95 -15.88 -0.52
C VAL A 256 14.66 -15.60 -1.99
N ARG A 257 15.61 -14.98 -2.71
CA ARG A 257 15.48 -14.80 -4.16
C ARG A 257 16.01 -16.02 -4.92
N LYS A 258 15.32 -16.38 -6.00
CA LYS A 258 15.73 -17.51 -6.88
C LYS A 258 17.13 -17.33 -7.47
N GLU A 259 17.48 -16.11 -7.81
CA GLU A 259 18.80 -15.76 -8.36
C GLU A 259 19.91 -15.65 -7.32
N ASP A 260 19.58 -15.71 -6.04
CA ASP A 260 20.59 -15.71 -4.97
C ASP A 260 21.14 -17.12 -4.79
N HIS A 261 22.38 -17.34 -5.24
CA HIS A 261 23.03 -18.64 -5.19
C HIS A 261 23.86 -18.86 -3.92
N ASN A 262 23.82 -17.92 -2.98
CA ASN A 262 24.45 -18.08 -1.68
C ASN A 262 23.77 -19.21 -0.89
N LYS A 263 24.55 -19.89 -0.06
CA LYS A 263 24.07 -20.96 0.81
C LYS A 263 24.04 -20.52 2.25
N VAL A 264 23.14 -21.09 3.01
CA VAL A 264 22.96 -20.79 4.42
C VAL A 264 23.06 -22.04 5.28
N ALA A 265 23.90 -21.98 6.30
CA ALA A 265 23.88 -22.91 7.42
C ALA A 265 22.91 -22.38 8.48
N ILE A 266 21.99 -23.22 8.92
CA ILE A 266 20.99 -22.89 9.92
C ILE A 266 21.30 -23.71 11.18
N LEU A 267 21.46 -23.02 12.32
CA LEU A 267 21.50 -23.66 13.63
C LEU A 267 20.19 -23.34 14.34
N LEU A 268 19.47 -24.38 14.74
CA LEU A 268 18.27 -24.24 15.54
C LEU A 268 18.54 -24.87 16.91
N ASN A 269 18.35 -24.09 17.96
CA ASN A 269 18.69 -24.50 19.31
C ASN A 269 20.16 -25.00 19.44
N ASN A 270 21.09 -24.34 18.76
CA ASN A 270 22.52 -24.68 18.65
C ASN A 270 22.85 -25.99 17.90
N GLU A 271 21.87 -26.67 17.34
CA GLU A 271 22.08 -27.84 16.47
C GLU A 271 21.97 -27.49 15.01
N LYS A 272 22.91 -27.97 14.17
CA LYS A 272 22.89 -27.72 12.73
C LYS A 272 21.72 -28.47 12.08
N LEU A 273 20.87 -27.74 11.36
CA LEU A 273 19.79 -28.30 10.57
C LEU A 273 20.38 -28.94 9.30
N THR A 274 20.37 -30.26 9.23
CA THR A 274 21.01 -31.04 8.14
C THR A 274 19.99 -31.49 7.08
N VAL A 275 18.72 -31.21 7.28
CA VAL A 275 17.64 -31.60 6.36
C VAL A 275 17.66 -30.68 5.14
N SER A 276 17.52 -31.27 3.93
CA SER A 276 17.36 -30.50 2.71
C SER A 276 15.96 -29.89 2.63
N PRO A 277 15.84 -28.61 2.21
CA PRO A 277 14.52 -27.99 2.09
C PRO A 277 13.76 -28.44 0.86
N THR A 278 12.44 -28.44 0.95
CA THR A 278 11.57 -28.37 -0.24
C THR A 278 11.56 -26.94 -0.76
N ILE A 279 11.76 -26.77 -2.08
CA ILE A 279 11.86 -25.46 -2.73
C ILE A 279 10.56 -25.18 -3.49
N SER A 280 9.93 -24.03 -3.24
CA SER A 280 8.75 -23.60 -3.96
C SER A 280 9.06 -23.17 -5.40
N LYS A 281 8.03 -23.09 -6.25
CA LYS A 281 8.15 -22.34 -7.51
C LYS A 281 8.33 -20.86 -7.18
N PRO A 282 9.09 -20.11 -8.00
CA PRO A 282 9.21 -18.67 -7.82
C PRO A 282 7.86 -17.97 -8.00
N ASP A 283 7.61 -16.96 -7.17
CA ASP A 283 6.49 -16.05 -7.34
C ASP A 283 6.71 -15.09 -8.52
N LYS A 284 5.75 -14.18 -8.78
CA LYS A 284 5.83 -13.18 -9.88
C LYS A 284 7.05 -12.26 -9.76
N GLU A 285 7.56 -12.05 -8.57
CA GLU A 285 8.71 -11.19 -8.28
C GLU A 285 10.05 -11.96 -8.19
N GLY A 286 10.02 -13.27 -8.34
CA GLY A 286 11.20 -14.14 -8.30
C GLY A 286 11.61 -14.60 -6.90
N PHE A 287 10.74 -14.47 -5.89
CA PHE A 287 10.99 -15.04 -4.57
C PHE A 287 10.64 -16.54 -4.54
N ILE A 288 11.44 -17.29 -3.82
CA ILE A 288 11.22 -18.71 -3.52
C ILE A 288 11.23 -18.93 -2.02
N THR A 289 10.54 -19.98 -1.60
CA THR A 289 10.49 -20.43 -0.22
C THR A 289 11.27 -21.73 -0.07
N LEU A 290 12.13 -21.78 0.94
CA LEU A 290 12.83 -22.98 1.37
C LEU A 290 12.14 -23.50 2.62
N CYS A 291 11.47 -24.66 2.54
CA CYS A 291 10.72 -25.24 3.64
C CYS A 291 11.47 -26.46 4.18
N TYR A 292 11.88 -26.39 5.45
CA TYR A 292 12.63 -27.43 6.16
C TYR A 292 11.66 -28.15 7.12
N SER A 293 11.52 -29.47 6.99
CA SER A 293 10.89 -30.27 8.04
C SER A 293 11.82 -30.40 9.23
N LEU A 294 11.36 -30.01 10.41
CA LEU A 294 12.18 -30.09 11.62
C LEU A 294 12.36 -31.56 12.03
N PRO A 295 13.57 -31.97 12.42
CA PRO A 295 13.85 -33.35 12.87
C PRO A 295 13.00 -33.75 14.08
N GLN A 296 12.69 -32.77 14.94
CA GLN A 296 11.82 -32.91 16.09
C GLN A 296 10.89 -31.70 16.15
N LYS A 297 9.62 -31.95 16.48
CA LYS A 297 8.67 -30.87 16.75
C LYS A 297 9.11 -30.01 17.91
N LEU A 298 8.97 -28.72 17.80
CA LEU A 298 9.21 -27.76 18.86
C LEU A 298 7.92 -27.63 19.70
N SER A 299 8.02 -27.75 21.00
CA SER A 299 6.93 -27.44 21.94
C SER A 299 6.95 -25.95 22.31
N ALA A 300 5.96 -25.50 23.09
CA ALA A 300 5.91 -24.11 23.56
C ALA A 300 7.23 -23.71 24.27
N GLY A 301 7.81 -22.59 23.85
CA GLY A 301 9.10 -22.11 24.36
C GLY A 301 9.77 -21.09 23.46
N SER A 302 11.00 -20.73 23.75
CA SER A 302 11.85 -19.84 22.95
C SER A 302 13.07 -20.61 22.45
N TYR A 303 13.31 -20.53 21.14
CA TYR A 303 14.36 -21.29 20.45
C TYR A 303 15.26 -20.37 19.65
N PRO A 304 16.57 -20.30 19.98
CA PRO A 304 17.50 -19.52 19.19
C PRO A 304 17.68 -20.16 17.80
N ILE A 305 17.54 -19.33 16.76
CA ILE A 305 17.87 -19.70 15.37
C ILE A 305 18.99 -18.79 14.88
N ARG A 306 20.03 -19.35 14.27
CA ARG A 306 21.17 -18.62 13.72
C ARG A 306 21.35 -18.98 12.26
N PHE A 307 21.66 -17.96 11.47
CA PHE A 307 21.98 -18.06 10.04
C PHE A 307 23.42 -17.63 9.81
N SER A 308 24.19 -18.44 9.08
CA SER A 308 25.57 -18.15 8.70
C SER A 308 25.84 -18.65 7.27
N PRO A 309 26.88 -18.14 6.58
CA PRO A 309 27.27 -18.66 5.27
C PRO A 309 27.64 -20.15 5.32
N ASP A 310 27.32 -20.90 4.28
CA ASP A 310 27.71 -22.31 4.11
C ASP A 310 28.51 -22.51 2.82
N GLY A 311 29.84 -22.33 2.89
CA GLY A 311 30.73 -22.42 1.75
C GLY A 311 30.66 -21.24 0.77
N THR A 312 30.00 -20.17 1.12
CA THR A 312 29.91 -18.90 0.38
C THR A 312 30.35 -17.73 1.25
N GLU A 313 30.69 -16.59 0.66
CA GLU A 313 31.12 -15.39 1.41
C GLU A 313 29.98 -14.78 2.21
N TRP A 314 28.76 -14.83 1.68
CA TRP A 314 27.55 -14.29 2.30
C TRP A 314 26.49 -15.37 2.48
N THR A 315 25.59 -15.17 3.45
CA THR A 315 24.30 -15.86 3.44
C THR A 315 23.48 -15.36 2.25
N PRO A 316 22.46 -16.09 1.77
CA PRO A 316 21.44 -15.47 0.93
C PRO A 316 20.78 -14.29 1.66
N ALA A 317 20.24 -13.34 0.90
CA ALA A 317 19.35 -12.33 1.45
C ALA A 317 18.06 -13.01 1.91
N ILE A 318 17.81 -13.00 3.22
CA ILE A 318 16.62 -13.62 3.83
C ILE A 318 15.57 -12.54 4.06
N TYR A 319 14.38 -12.73 3.49
CA TYR A 319 13.26 -11.78 3.50
C TYR A 319 12.18 -12.13 4.51
N GLU A 320 12.04 -13.40 4.83
CA GLU A 320 11.06 -13.90 5.78
C GLU A 320 11.60 -15.15 6.47
N VAL A 321 11.36 -15.26 7.77
CA VAL A 321 11.57 -16.46 8.57
C VAL A 321 10.25 -16.78 9.23
N ARG A 322 9.68 -17.95 8.92
CA ARG A 322 8.36 -18.37 9.39
C ARG A 322 8.44 -19.77 9.98
N LEU A 323 7.82 -19.94 11.13
CA LEU A 323 7.67 -21.24 11.78
C LEU A 323 6.23 -21.71 11.62
N LEU A 324 6.04 -22.96 11.19
CA LEU A 324 4.75 -23.55 10.91
C LEU A 324 4.48 -24.75 11.82
N LYS A 325 3.18 -25.02 12.05
CA LYS A 325 2.68 -26.20 12.79
C LYS A 325 3.15 -27.52 12.23
#